data_ae6c1cb801cc2792eb528fb7fbb1350b
#
_entry.id   ae6c1cb801cc2792eb528fb7fbb1350b
#
_cell.length_a   1.000
_cell.length_b   1.000
_cell.length_c   1.000
_cell.angle_alpha   90.00
_cell.angle_beta   90.00
_cell.angle_gamma   90.00
#
_symmetry.space_group_name_H-M   'P 1'
#
loop_
_entity.id
_entity.type
_entity.pdbx_description
1 polymer ?
#
loop_
_entity_poly.entity_id
_entity_poly.type
_entity_poly.pdbx_seq_one_letter_code
_entity_poly.pdbx_strand_id
1 'polypeptide(L)'
;MVAVFAVMGFSAMAQDVDFNDPRYAQWGPDAEHRKANMLNSQFLKEAVDNRNYELASGYLNILIKECPAASMNIYTNGAKLYKNMINRASTPELREAYIDSLLWIYDVRLENYASHAKYGKAYILDRKAREFYQYRSSEREQVREMFDAAIVAGEEQYGKTDLELAVIYFSNVVEDFTNGLFDSDVVLAAYERFSPKFDAAEGDEVEYKEQFESLFGNSGAASCENLEIIFSKKLAAAPEDEALLNRAVTLMARANCSSDFFFDITAKYYAIKPSSETALFLAQGFQQRGEYDKALKYLEESLSVEADPAEKEKLYVRVGMINLTEKKYQAAMDAAREIKNLNPENGYAYFILGQCYAASANCGELKCQAVNWAAYDTMSQAVSLLADEPEIQKAAQQMMNRYRANFPTQEECFFAELAAGQRYVVSHGLANGVSTTVRFR
;
A
#
# COMPACT_ATOMS: atom_id res chain seq x y z
N MET A 1 26.60 -54.24 -28.49
CA MET A 1 27.86 -53.81 -27.86
C MET A 1 27.48 -53.19 -26.51
N VAL A 2 27.52 -54.03 -25.48
CA VAL A 2 27.12 -53.66 -24.10
C VAL A 2 28.28 -52.87 -23.51
N ALA A 3 28.06 -51.60 -23.26
CA ALA A 3 29.03 -50.75 -22.55
C ALA A 3 28.92 -50.99 -21.05
N VAL A 4 29.87 -51.77 -20.55
CA VAL A 4 30.19 -51.87 -19.12
C VAL A 4 30.83 -50.55 -18.72
N PHE A 5 30.09 -49.66 -18.05
CA PHE A 5 30.67 -48.48 -17.41
C PHE A 5 30.64 -48.59 -15.88
N ALA A 6 31.83 -48.86 -15.41
CA ALA A 6 32.45 -48.40 -14.16
C ALA A 6 31.70 -48.55 -12.87
N VAL A 7 31.77 -49.70 -12.32
CA VAL A 7 31.83 -49.98 -10.90
C VAL A 7 33.24 -49.61 -10.39
N MET A 8 33.60 -48.36 -10.31
CA MET A 8 34.82 -47.87 -9.68
C MET A 8 34.55 -46.67 -8.79
N GLY A 9 33.94 -46.90 -7.67
CA GLY A 9 33.73 -45.84 -6.66
C GLY A 9 33.22 -46.38 -5.32
N PHE A 10 32.72 -47.60 -5.34
CA PHE A 10 32.01 -48.18 -4.18
C PHE A 10 32.87 -49.04 -3.27
N SER A 11 34.13 -49.29 -3.60
CA SER A 11 34.99 -50.22 -2.84
C SER A 11 35.64 -49.58 -1.60
N ALA A 12 35.54 -48.31 -1.38
CA ALA A 12 36.24 -47.65 -0.29
C ALA A 12 35.37 -47.29 0.95
N MET A 13 34.03 -47.36 0.85
CA MET A 13 33.15 -47.06 2.00
C MET A 13 32.26 -48.25 2.46
N ALA A 14 32.38 -49.41 1.82
CA ALA A 14 31.51 -50.56 2.12
C ALA A 14 32.16 -51.53 3.14
N GLN A 15 33.33 -51.22 3.68
CA GLN A 15 34.11 -52.25 4.38
C GLN A 15 33.82 -52.38 5.86
N ASP A 16 33.10 -51.45 6.56
CA ASP A 16 32.92 -51.56 8.02
C ASP A 16 31.60 -51.02 8.57
N VAL A 17 30.52 -50.97 7.78
CA VAL A 17 29.21 -50.55 8.31
C VAL A 17 28.49 -51.78 8.88
N ASP A 18 28.40 -51.86 10.19
CA ASP A 18 27.56 -52.88 10.88
C ASP A 18 26.09 -52.45 10.81
N PHE A 19 25.34 -52.96 9.85
CA PHE A 19 23.90 -52.69 9.69
C PHE A 19 23.04 -53.30 10.80
N ASN A 20 23.61 -54.12 11.74
CA ASN A 20 22.93 -54.52 12.95
C ASN A 20 22.90 -53.41 14.00
N ASP A 21 23.73 -52.39 13.90
CA ASP A 21 23.72 -51.25 14.81
C ASP A 21 22.35 -50.60 14.90
N PRO A 22 21.80 -50.38 16.12
CA PRO A 22 20.48 -49.75 16.33
C PRO A 22 20.34 -48.39 15.65
N ARG A 23 21.41 -47.69 15.34
CA ARG A 23 21.40 -46.42 14.60
C ARG A 23 20.79 -46.52 13.20
N TYR A 24 20.73 -47.72 12.63
CA TYR A 24 20.15 -47.97 11.32
C TYR A 24 18.77 -48.62 11.39
N ALA A 25 18.20 -48.79 12.57
CA ALA A 25 16.95 -49.50 12.79
C ALA A 25 15.75 -48.94 11.97
N GLN A 26 15.75 -47.60 11.74
CA GLN A 26 14.73 -46.94 10.96
C GLN A 26 14.71 -47.34 9.48
N TRP A 27 15.77 -47.96 8.96
CA TRP A 27 15.89 -48.38 7.57
C TRP A 27 15.33 -49.76 7.27
N GLY A 28 14.99 -50.55 8.30
CA GLY A 28 14.38 -51.85 8.10
C GLY A 28 14.52 -52.78 9.33
N PRO A 29 13.83 -53.96 9.30
CA PRO A 29 13.79 -54.86 10.43
C PRO A 29 15.11 -55.57 10.72
N ASP A 30 15.92 -55.83 9.71
CA ASP A 30 17.19 -56.54 9.80
C ASP A 30 18.31 -55.88 8.97
N ALA A 31 19.51 -56.37 9.09
CA ALA A 31 20.71 -55.81 8.42
C ALA A 31 20.61 -55.82 6.88
N GLU A 32 19.95 -56.81 6.30
CA GLU A 32 19.82 -56.95 4.86
C GLU A 32 18.85 -55.87 4.32
N HIS A 33 17.66 -55.71 4.92
CA HIS A 33 16.71 -54.68 4.57
C HIS A 33 17.31 -53.29 4.78
N ARG A 34 17.99 -53.04 5.92
CA ARG A 34 18.64 -51.73 6.21
C ARG A 34 19.65 -51.36 5.16
N LYS A 35 20.53 -52.31 4.76
CA LYS A 35 21.51 -52.10 3.69
C LYS A 35 20.84 -51.81 2.35
N ALA A 36 19.82 -52.60 1.96
CA ALA A 36 19.10 -52.44 0.72
C ALA A 36 18.38 -51.05 0.65
N ASN A 37 17.71 -50.65 1.73
CA ASN A 37 16.97 -49.37 1.75
C ASN A 37 17.90 -48.15 1.79
N MET A 38 19.04 -48.24 2.47
CA MET A 38 20.06 -47.18 2.40
C MET A 38 20.61 -47.03 0.98
N LEU A 39 20.88 -48.15 0.28
CA LEU A 39 21.27 -48.10 -1.14
C LEU A 39 20.16 -47.56 -2.02
N ASN A 40 18.91 -47.98 -1.82
CA ASN A 40 17.76 -47.43 -2.55
C ASN A 40 17.63 -45.91 -2.36
N SER A 41 17.93 -45.38 -1.17
CA SER A 41 17.92 -43.94 -0.92
C SER A 41 19.03 -43.19 -1.67
N GLN A 42 20.19 -43.78 -1.83
CA GLN A 42 21.24 -43.23 -2.67
C GLN A 42 20.88 -43.29 -4.15
N PHE A 43 20.38 -44.45 -4.60
CA PHE A 43 19.93 -44.63 -5.99
C PHE A 43 18.75 -43.70 -6.35
N LEU A 44 17.83 -43.45 -5.42
CA LEU A 44 16.76 -42.44 -5.61
C LEU A 44 17.38 -41.09 -5.94
N LYS A 45 18.32 -40.63 -5.09
CA LYS A 45 18.99 -39.34 -5.32
C LYS A 45 19.71 -39.30 -6.67
N GLU A 46 20.50 -40.30 -6.97
CA GLU A 46 21.26 -40.40 -8.22
C GLU A 46 20.33 -40.45 -9.44
N ALA A 47 19.25 -41.21 -9.38
CA ALA A 47 18.27 -41.31 -10.47
C ALA A 47 17.55 -39.97 -10.69
N VAL A 48 17.21 -39.23 -9.64
CA VAL A 48 16.62 -37.89 -9.74
C VAL A 48 17.61 -36.91 -10.35
N ASP A 49 18.87 -36.90 -9.89
CA ASP A 49 19.91 -36.01 -10.40
C ASP A 49 20.24 -36.30 -11.87
N ASN A 50 20.23 -37.57 -12.25
CA ASN A 50 20.44 -38.03 -13.65
C ASN A 50 19.17 -38.02 -14.51
N ARG A 51 18.04 -37.55 -13.95
CA ARG A 51 16.75 -37.43 -14.65
C ARG A 51 16.19 -38.76 -15.17
N ASN A 52 16.52 -39.87 -14.52
CA ASN A 52 15.94 -41.18 -14.80
C ASN A 52 14.72 -41.39 -13.92
N TYR A 53 13.59 -40.82 -14.33
CA TYR A 53 12.37 -40.68 -13.52
C TYR A 53 11.66 -42.00 -13.25
N GLU A 54 11.77 -42.96 -14.15
CA GLU A 54 11.19 -44.31 -13.99
C GLU A 54 11.88 -45.06 -12.84
N LEU A 55 13.21 -45.13 -12.87
CA LEU A 55 13.98 -45.69 -11.78
C LEU A 55 13.79 -44.94 -10.46
N ALA A 56 13.81 -43.61 -10.51
CA ALA A 56 13.58 -42.79 -9.32
C ALA A 56 12.21 -43.06 -8.67
N SER A 57 11.14 -43.17 -9.44
CA SER A 57 9.80 -43.54 -8.98
C SER A 57 9.78 -44.91 -8.32
N GLY A 58 10.49 -45.90 -8.91
CA GLY A 58 10.61 -47.23 -8.34
C GLY A 58 11.27 -47.22 -6.97
N TYR A 59 12.43 -46.59 -6.83
CA TYR A 59 13.12 -46.46 -5.55
C TYR A 59 12.31 -45.66 -4.51
N LEU A 60 11.67 -44.58 -4.92
CA LEU A 60 10.81 -43.80 -4.03
C LEU A 60 9.66 -44.64 -3.45
N ASN A 61 8.97 -45.41 -4.29
CA ASN A 61 7.86 -46.27 -3.86
C ASN A 61 8.32 -47.35 -2.88
N ILE A 62 9.49 -47.97 -3.10
CA ILE A 62 10.08 -48.93 -2.17
C ILE A 62 10.32 -48.29 -0.81
N LEU A 63 10.99 -47.13 -0.79
CA LEU A 63 11.36 -46.43 0.45
C LEU A 63 10.15 -45.97 1.25
N ILE A 64 9.13 -45.41 0.58
CA ILE A 64 7.89 -45.00 1.25
C ILE A 64 7.14 -46.19 1.84
N LYS A 65 7.17 -47.35 1.17
CA LYS A 65 6.50 -48.57 1.65
C LYS A 65 7.26 -49.22 2.82
N GLU A 66 8.57 -49.28 2.73
CA GLU A 66 9.36 -50.13 3.67
C GLU A 66 9.96 -49.34 4.84
N CYS A 67 10.32 -48.08 4.62
CA CYS A 67 11.00 -47.29 5.64
C CYS A 67 10.66 -45.79 5.55
N PRO A 68 9.38 -45.38 5.63
CA PRO A 68 8.94 -43.99 5.42
C PRO A 68 9.54 -43.00 6.43
N ALA A 69 9.84 -43.45 7.66
CA ALA A 69 10.45 -42.63 8.69
C ALA A 69 11.99 -42.63 8.69
N ALA A 70 12.64 -43.27 7.71
CA ALA A 70 14.10 -43.45 7.72
C ALA A 70 14.87 -42.15 7.45
N SER A 71 14.39 -41.33 6.51
CA SER A 71 15.07 -40.09 6.15
C SER A 71 14.12 -39.07 5.49
N MET A 72 14.19 -37.83 5.91
CA MET A 72 13.51 -36.71 5.22
C MET A 72 13.94 -36.54 3.76
N ASN A 73 15.14 -37.02 3.40
CA ASN A 73 15.66 -36.93 2.04
C ASN A 73 14.82 -37.77 1.05
N ILE A 74 14.10 -38.79 1.52
CA ILE A 74 13.15 -39.54 0.70
C ILE A 74 12.11 -38.57 0.11
N TYR A 75 11.56 -37.71 0.93
CA TYR A 75 10.49 -36.75 0.56
C TYR A 75 11.04 -35.56 -0.22
N THR A 76 12.23 -35.05 0.12
CA THR A 76 12.84 -33.95 -0.63
C THR A 76 13.23 -34.37 -2.05
N ASN A 77 13.76 -35.59 -2.22
CA ASN A 77 14.03 -36.18 -3.53
C ASN A 77 12.74 -36.53 -4.28
N GLY A 78 11.72 -37.04 -3.58
CA GLY A 78 10.38 -37.29 -4.15
C GLY A 78 9.73 -36.02 -4.69
N ALA A 79 9.75 -34.91 -3.93
CA ALA A 79 9.24 -33.62 -4.38
C ALA A 79 10.04 -33.09 -5.58
N LYS A 80 11.38 -33.21 -5.57
CA LYS A 80 12.23 -32.84 -6.72
C LYS A 80 11.92 -33.69 -7.96
N LEU A 81 11.71 -34.98 -7.77
CA LEU A 81 11.29 -35.91 -8.84
C LEU A 81 10.00 -35.41 -9.52
N TYR A 82 8.93 -35.27 -8.75
CA TYR A 82 7.63 -34.88 -9.32
C TYR A 82 7.63 -33.48 -9.93
N LYS A 83 8.33 -32.49 -9.33
CA LYS A 83 8.52 -31.17 -9.98
C LYS A 83 9.19 -31.27 -11.34
N ASN A 84 10.20 -32.11 -11.47
CA ASN A 84 10.86 -32.36 -12.76
C ASN A 84 9.91 -33.04 -13.76
N MET A 85 9.06 -33.95 -13.30
CA MET A 85 8.08 -34.64 -14.15
C MET A 85 6.95 -33.68 -14.57
N ILE A 86 6.45 -32.82 -13.69
CA ILE A 86 5.46 -31.77 -14.00
C ILE A 86 5.98 -30.89 -15.15
N ASN A 87 7.23 -30.42 -15.06
CA ASN A 87 7.83 -29.55 -16.07
C ASN A 87 8.05 -30.23 -17.43
N ARG A 88 7.96 -31.54 -17.49
CA ARG A 88 8.21 -32.33 -18.71
C ARG A 88 7.02 -33.17 -19.15
N ALA A 89 5.89 -33.02 -18.48
CA ALA A 89 4.68 -33.75 -18.83
C ALA A 89 4.28 -33.46 -20.28
N SER A 90 4.04 -34.52 -21.01
CA SER A 90 3.69 -34.45 -22.45
C SER A 90 2.21 -34.14 -22.68
N THR A 91 1.37 -34.33 -21.67
CA THR A 91 -0.06 -34.01 -21.72
C THR A 91 -0.53 -33.33 -20.45
N PRO A 92 -1.62 -32.55 -20.50
CA PRO A 92 -2.22 -31.95 -19.33
C PRO A 92 -2.59 -32.98 -18.24
N GLU A 93 -3.13 -34.14 -18.63
CA GLU A 93 -3.58 -35.19 -17.72
C GLU A 93 -2.38 -35.78 -16.92
N LEU A 94 -1.26 -36.03 -17.62
CA LEU A 94 -0.02 -36.45 -16.94
C LEU A 94 0.52 -35.39 -16.02
N ARG A 95 0.43 -34.13 -16.43
CA ARG A 95 0.85 -33.01 -15.59
C ARG A 95 0.05 -32.98 -14.29
N GLU A 96 -1.27 -33.09 -14.36
CA GLU A 96 -2.14 -33.12 -13.18
C GLU A 96 -1.85 -34.33 -12.29
N ALA A 97 -1.66 -35.53 -12.85
CA ALA A 97 -1.29 -36.71 -12.07
C ALA A 97 0.04 -36.55 -11.33
N TYR A 98 1.01 -35.83 -11.92
CA TYR A 98 2.28 -35.54 -11.26
C TYR A 98 2.14 -34.45 -10.19
N ILE A 99 1.24 -33.50 -10.35
CA ILE A 99 0.90 -32.51 -9.31
C ILE A 99 0.26 -33.23 -8.12
N ASP A 100 -0.70 -34.12 -8.36
CA ASP A 100 -1.30 -34.95 -7.30
C ASP A 100 -0.24 -35.77 -6.56
N SER A 101 0.68 -36.38 -7.30
CA SER A 101 1.79 -37.12 -6.70
C SER A 101 2.74 -36.25 -5.88
N LEU A 102 2.99 -35.04 -6.32
CA LEU A 102 3.78 -34.06 -5.55
C LEU A 102 3.08 -33.70 -4.22
N LEU A 103 1.79 -33.42 -4.26
CA LEU A 103 1.01 -33.07 -3.07
C LEU A 103 0.90 -34.28 -2.11
N TRP A 104 0.72 -35.47 -2.64
CA TRP A 104 0.72 -36.73 -1.87
C TRP A 104 2.06 -36.94 -1.13
N ILE A 105 3.20 -36.63 -1.73
CA ILE A 105 4.51 -36.71 -1.06
C ILE A 105 4.54 -35.87 0.22
N TYR A 106 3.92 -34.68 0.21
CA TYR A 106 3.81 -33.85 1.43
C TYR A 106 2.89 -34.47 2.46
N ASP A 107 1.81 -35.17 2.06
CA ASP A 107 0.90 -35.84 2.98
C ASP A 107 1.60 -37.00 3.69
N VAL A 108 2.28 -37.87 2.95
CA VAL A 108 3.06 -38.96 3.52
C VAL A 108 4.21 -38.45 4.41
N ARG A 109 4.82 -37.35 4.02
CA ARG A 109 5.83 -36.71 4.86
C ARG A 109 5.23 -36.18 6.16
N LEU A 110 4.03 -35.61 6.12
CA LEU A 110 3.31 -35.11 7.29
C LEU A 110 3.01 -36.24 8.28
N GLU A 111 2.55 -37.39 7.79
CA GLU A 111 2.30 -38.57 8.62
C GLU A 111 3.53 -39.05 9.40
N ASN A 112 4.71 -38.93 8.80
CA ASN A 112 5.94 -39.49 9.37
C ASN A 112 6.81 -38.46 10.10
N TYR A 113 6.68 -37.17 9.80
CA TYR A 113 7.57 -36.12 10.30
C TYR A 113 6.84 -34.90 10.92
N ALA A 114 5.54 -34.99 11.19
CA ALA A 114 4.79 -33.85 11.77
C ALA A 114 5.40 -33.34 13.08
N SER A 115 5.93 -34.22 13.91
CA SER A 115 6.53 -33.88 15.22
C SER A 115 7.97 -33.39 15.18
N HIS A 116 8.59 -33.29 13.97
CA HIS A 116 9.97 -32.84 13.86
C HIS A 116 10.10 -31.35 14.22
N ALA A 117 10.98 -31.00 15.16
CA ALA A 117 11.05 -29.67 15.76
C ALA A 117 11.25 -28.51 14.74
N LYS A 118 12.07 -28.72 13.70
CA LYS A 118 12.38 -27.67 12.70
C LYS A 118 11.64 -27.86 11.38
N TYR A 119 11.45 -29.10 10.94
CA TYR A 119 10.93 -29.43 9.60
C TYR A 119 9.62 -30.23 9.70
N GLY A 120 8.85 -30.00 10.78
CA GLY A 120 7.61 -30.70 11.11
C GLY A 120 6.39 -30.12 10.42
N LYS A 121 5.24 -30.20 11.11
CA LYS A 121 3.90 -29.87 10.58
C LYS A 121 3.88 -28.50 9.87
N ALA A 122 4.34 -27.44 10.55
CA ALA A 122 4.30 -26.09 9.99
C ALA A 122 5.11 -25.99 8.69
N TYR A 123 6.36 -26.48 8.71
CA TYR A 123 7.24 -26.44 7.53
C TYR A 123 6.65 -27.24 6.35
N ILE A 124 6.08 -28.41 6.62
CA ILE A 124 5.54 -29.30 5.58
C ILE A 124 4.30 -28.65 4.95
N LEU A 125 3.39 -28.11 5.77
CA LEU A 125 2.17 -27.46 5.30
C LEU A 125 2.46 -26.18 4.52
N ASP A 126 3.43 -25.35 4.96
CA ASP A 126 3.90 -24.18 4.21
C ASP A 126 4.35 -24.60 2.80
N ARG A 127 5.23 -25.60 2.72
CA ARG A 127 5.72 -26.07 1.40
C ARG A 127 4.61 -26.62 0.54
N LYS A 128 3.69 -27.41 1.11
CA LYS A 128 2.54 -27.95 0.38
C LYS A 128 1.64 -26.83 -0.14
N ALA A 129 1.33 -25.83 0.66
CA ALA A 129 0.48 -24.71 0.28
C ALA A 129 1.11 -23.91 -0.88
N ARG A 130 2.41 -23.61 -0.81
CA ARG A 130 3.14 -22.89 -1.87
C ARG A 130 3.18 -23.67 -3.18
N GLU A 131 3.42 -24.99 -3.12
CA GLU A 131 3.41 -25.84 -4.34
C GLU A 131 1.99 -25.94 -4.92
N PHE A 132 0.97 -26.07 -4.08
CA PHE A 132 -0.42 -26.06 -4.53
C PHE A 132 -0.75 -24.73 -5.23
N TYR A 133 -0.42 -23.62 -4.62
CA TYR A 133 -0.64 -22.28 -5.20
C TYR A 133 0.10 -22.11 -6.54
N GLN A 134 1.32 -22.61 -6.63
CA GLN A 134 2.11 -22.52 -7.87
C GLN A 134 1.43 -23.25 -9.05
N TYR A 135 0.79 -24.39 -8.81
CA TYR A 135 0.25 -25.24 -9.85
C TYR A 135 -1.25 -25.16 -10.03
N ARG A 136 -1.99 -24.79 -8.99
CA ARG A 136 -3.46 -24.77 -8.93
C ARG A 136 -4.02 -23.49 -8.31
N SER A 137 -3.45 -22.34 -8.66
CA SER A 137 -3.90 -21.04 -8.16
C SER A 137 -5.36 -20.71 -8.46
N SER A 138 -5.93 -21.34 -9.50
CA SER A 138 -7.36 -21.19 -9.83
C SER A 138 -8.32 -21.93 -8.88
N GLU A 139 -7.82 -22.90 -8.12
CA GLU A 139 -8.60 -23.61 -7.10
C GLU A 139 -8.62 -22.81 -5.78
N ARG A 140 -9.27 -21.66 -5.84
CA ARG A 140 -9.16 -20.57 -4.86
C ARG A 140 -9.51 -20.98 -3.42
N GLU A 141 -10.55 -21.79 -3.26
CA GLU A 141 -10.98 -22.28 -1.95
C GLU A 141 -9.89 -23.14 -1.31
N GLN A 142 -9.38 -24.13 -2.05
CA GLN A 142 -8.31 -25.01 -1.57
C GLN A 142 -7.01 -24.25 -1.30
N VAL A 143 -6.70 -23.23 -2.11
CA VAL A 143 -5.57 -22.33 -1.85
C VAL A 143 -5.72 -21.71 -0.46
N ARG A 144 -6.87 -21.11 -0.15
CA ARG A 144 -7.10 -20.47 1.16
C ARG A 144 -7.03 -21.49 2.31
N GLU A 145 -7.66 -22.64 2.15
CA GLU A 145 -7.62 -23.70 3.16
C GLU A 145 -6.19 -24.16 3.46
N MET A 146 -5.37 -24.34 2.44
CA MET A 146 -3.98 -24.78 2.62
C MET A 146 -3.11 -23.72 3.26
N PHE A 147 -3.26 -22.44 2.86
CA PHE A 147 -2.54 -21.35 3.49
C PHE A 147 -2.99 -21.14 4.94
N ASP A 148 -4.30 -21.25 5.22
CA ASP A 148 -4.83 -21.16 6.58
C ASP A 148 -4.26 -22.27 7.47
N ALA A 149 -4.27 -23.52 7.00
CA ALA A 149 -3.69 -24.65 7.72
C ALA A 149 -2.19 -24.47 7.99
N ALA A 150 -1.44 -23.91 7.05
CA ALA A 150 -0.02 -23.62 7.23
C ALA A 150 0.21 -22.51 8.27
N ILE A 151 -0.59 -21.43 8.23
CA ILE A 151 -0.53 -20.33 9.19
C ILE A 151 -0.83 -20.85 10.61
N VAL A 152 -1.94 -21.58 10.78
CA VAL A 152 -2.33 -22.14 12.09
C VAL A 152 -1.25 -23.08 12.62
N ALA A 153 -0.71 -23.96 11.77
CA ALA A 153 0.37 -24.84 12.19
C ALA A 153 1.64 -24.10 12.59
N GLY A 154 1.96 -22.98 11.92
CA GLY A 154 3.06 -22.09 12.27
C GLY A 154 2.84 -21.43 13.62
N GLU A 155 1.64 -20.92 13.88
CA GLU A 155 1.25 -20.33 15.17
C GLU A 155 1.35 -21.36 16.30
N GLU A 156 0.87 -22.59 16.08
CA GLU A 156 0.94 -23.68 17.05
C GLU A 156 2.39 -24.10 17.35
N GLN A 157 3.24 -24.20 16.33
CA GLN A 157 4.60 -24.75 16.48
C GLN A 157 5.63 -23.71 16.92
N TYR A 158 5.50 -22.46 16.43
CA TYR A 158 6.51 -21.41 16.62
C TYR A 158 6.03 -20.25 17.51
N GLY A 159 4.74 -20.22 17.87
CA GLY A 159 4.15 -19.18 18.70
C GLY A 159 3.99 -17.83 17.97
N LYS A 160 4.21 -17.79 16.64
CA LYS A 160 4.04 -16.58 15.83
C LYS A 160 3.45 -16.88 14.46
N THR A 161 2.75 -15.89 13.92
CA THR A 161 2.21 -15.93 12.55
C THR A 161 3.35 -15.70 11.54
N ASP A 162 3.39 -16.50 10.48
CA ASP A 162 4.21 -16.19 9.30
C ASP A 162 3.50 -15.10 8.49
N LEU A 163 4.07 -13.89 8.49
CA LEU A 163 3.44 -12.72 7.86
C LEU A 163 3.44 -12.80 6.33
N GLU A 164 4.40 -13.47 5.72
CA GLU A 164 4.39 -13.71 4.27
C GLU A 164 3.21 -14.59 3.87
N LEU A 165 2.98 -15.70 4.58
CA LEU A 165 1.82 -16.56 4.34
C LEU A 165 0.50 -15.83 4.57
N ALA A 166 0.44 -14.98 5.61
CA ALA A 166 -0.73 -14.17 5.91
C ALA A 166 -1.04 -13.15 4.80
N VAL A 167 -0.03 -12.52 4.21
CA VAL A 167 -0.19 -11.63 3.04
C VAL A 167 -0.73 -12.40 1.84
N ILE A 168 -0.19 -13.59 1.53
CA ILE A 168 -0.66 -14.41 0.41
C ILE A 168 -2.11 -14.84 0.63
N TYR A 169 -2.44 -15.32 1.83
CA TYR A 169 -3.82 -15.65 2.19
C TYR A 169 -4.76 -14.45 2.00
N PHE A 170 -4.39 -13.30 2.55
CA PHE A 170 -5.20 -12.09 2.50
C PHE A 170 -5.35 -11.56 1.07
N SER A 171 -4.29 -11.62 0.26
CA SER A 171 -4.35 -11.28 -1.17
C SER A 171 -5.39 -12.12 -1.91
N ASN A 172 -5.45 -13.43 -1.64
CA ASN A 172 -6.46 -14.31 -2.23
C ASN A 172 -7.87 -13.94 -1.76
N VAL A 173 -8.08 -13.58 -0.49
CA VAL A 173 -9.37 -13.11 0.02
C VAL A 173 -9.81 -11.81 -0.67
N VAL A 174 -8.90 -10.85 -0.80
CA VAL A 174 -9.19 -9.57 -1.48
C VAL A 174 -9.50 -9.78 -2.95
N GLU A 175 -8.76 -10.65 -3.65
CA GLU A 175 -9.01 -10.95 -5.05
C GLU A 175 -10.37 -11.62 -5.26
N ASP A 176 -10.77 -12.55 -4.40
CA ASP A 176 -12.09 -13.19 -4.47
C ASP A 176 -13.23 -12.21 -4.19
N PHE A 177 -13.04 -11.28 -3.26
CA PHE A 177 -13.97 -10.16 -3.04
C PHE A 177 -14.08 -9.27 -4.29
N THR A 178 -12.95 -8.89 -4.89
CA THR A 178 -12.93 -8.04 -6.10
C THR A 178 -13.62 -8.74 -7.28
N ASN A 179 -13.52 -10.08 -7.35
CA ASN A 179 -14.20 -10.90 -8.35
C ASN A 179 -15.68 -11.19 -8.00
N GLY A 180 -16.20 -10.65 -6.90
CA GLY A 180 -17.60 -10.81 -6.48
C GLY A 180 -17.94 -12.19 -5.92
N LEU A 181 -16.95 -12.97 -5.49
CA LEU A 181 -17.15 -14.30 -4.87
C LEU A 181 -17.43 -14.19 -3.38
N PHE A 182 -17.06 -13.09 -2.75
CA PHE A 182 -17.26 -12.80 -1.34
C PHE A 182 -17.86 -11.42 -1.13
N ASP A 183 -18.55 -11.25 -0.01
CA ASP A 183 -18.94 -9.96 0.53
C ASP A 183 -17.78 -9.31 1.32
N SER A 184 -17.88 -8.02 1.58
CA SER A 184 -16.88 -7.25 2.34
C SER A 184 -16.60 -7.83 3.73
N ASP A 185 -17.58 -8.48 4.35
CA ASP A 185 -17.46 -9.08 5.69
C ASP A 185 -16.34 -10.11 5.78
N VAL A 186 -16.08 -10.86 4.69
CA VAL A 186 -15.00 -11.86 4.65
C VAL A 186 -13.63 -11.16 4.66
N VAL A 187 -13.49 -10.06 3.90
CA VAL A 187 -12.26 -9.25 3.90
C VAL A 187 -12.04 -8.60 5.26
N LEU A 188 -13.12 -8.07 5.87
CA LEU A 188 -13.07 -7.43 7.18
C LEU A 188 -12.66 -8.43 8.27
N ALA A 189 -13.24 -9.62 8.27
CA ALA A 189 -12.89 -10.69 9.22
C ALA A 189 -11.41 -11.10 9.08
N ALA A 190 -10.93 -11.27 7.86
CA ALA A 190 -9.53 -11.57 7.60
C ALA A 190 -8.60 -10.41 8.04
N TYR A 191 -8.98 -9.16 7.78
CA TYR A 191 -8.26 -7.99 8.27
C TYR A 191 -8.22 -7.94 9.80
N GLU A 192 -9.34 -8.14 10.49
CA GLU A 192 -9.40 -8.17 11.96
C GLU A 192 -8.52 -9.28 12.55
N ARG A 193 -8.48 -10.45 11.91
CA ARG A 193 -7.65 -11.59 12.34
C ARG A 193 -6.16 -11.27 12.31
N PHE A 194 -5.69 -10.68 11.21
CA PHE A 194 -4.26 -10.52 10.96
C PHE A 194 -3.71 -9.16 11.38
N SER A 195 -4.50 -8.10 11.41
CA SER A 195 -4.01 -6.76 11.73
C SER A 195 -3.23 -6.67 13.05
N PRO A 196 -3.61 -7.35 14.17
CA PRO A 196 -2.80 -7.33 15.39
C PRO A 196 -1.43 -8.00 15.23
N LYS A 197 -1.30 -8.94 14.30
CA LYS A 197 -0.05 -9.65 13.99
C LYS A 197 0.90 -8.75 13.19
N PHE A 198 0.35 -8.03 12.21
CA PHE A 198 1.10 -7.04 11.44
C PHE A 198 1.45 -5.80 12.27
N ASP A 199 0.68 -5.46 13.30
CA ASP A 199 1.02 -4.37 14.21
C ASP A 199 2.30 -4.63 14.99
N ALA A 200 2.55 -5.88 15.31
CA ALA A 200 3.75 -6.33 16.02
C ALA A 200 4.96 -6.55 15.08
N ALA A 201 4.84 -6.28 13.77
CA ALA A 201 5.93 -6.47 12.81
C ALA A 201 7.07 -5.49 13.04
N GLU A 202 8.30 -6.01 13.02
CA GLU A 202 9.53 -5.24 13.20
C GLU A 202 10.57 -5.65 12.13
N GLY A 203 11.55 -4.77 11.89
CA GLY A 203 12.66 -5.04 10.97
C GLY A 203 12.18 -5.34 9.55
N ASP A 204 12.65 -6.44 8.96
CA ASP A 204 12.31 -6.86 7.60
C ASP A 204 10.83 -7.26 7.43
N GLU A 205 10.10 -7.51 8.53
CA GLU A 205 8.69 -7.86 8.50
C GLU A 205 7.78 -6.65 8.23
N VAL A 206 8.28 -5.42 8.37
CA VAL A 206 7.54 -4.17 8.09
C VAL A 206 7.06 -4.11 6.64
N GLU A 207 7.81 -4.66 5.69
CA GLU A 207 7.40 -4.71 4.29
C GLU A 207 6.08 -5.50 4.10
N TYR A 208 5.91 -6.62 4.81
CA TYR A 208 4.65 -7.39 4.77
C TYR A 208 3.49 -6.62 5.38
N LYS A 209 3.72 -5.82 6.44
CA LYS A 209 2.71 -4.93 7.01
C LYS A 209 2.25 -3.90 5.98
N GLU A 210 3.18 -3.24 5.28
CA GLU A 210 2.86 -2.26 4.24
C GLU A 210 2.06 -2.88 3.10
N GLN A 211 2.43 -4.09 2.66
CA GLN A 211 1.69 -4.84 1.65
C GLN A 211 0.27 -5.18 2.12
N PHE A 212 0.11 -5.67 3.35
CA PHE A 212 -1.19 -6.01 3.93
C PHE A 212 -2.12 -4.80 4.02
N GLU A 213 -1.62 -3.67 4.54
CA GLU A 213 -2.38 -2.42 4.66
C GLU A 213 -2.75 -1.85 3.28
N SER A 214 -1.84 -1.94 2.31
CA SER A 214 -2.10 -1.53 0.94
C SER A 214 -3.18 -2.40 0.27
N LEU A 215 -3.13 -3.72 0.44
CA LEU A 215 -4.15 -4.63 -0.07
C LEU A 215 -5.53 -4.30 0.50
N PHE A 216 -5.62 -4.06 1.81
CA PHE A 216 -6.87 -3.68 2.46
C PHE A 216 -7.38 -2.33 1.98
N GLY A 217 -6.54 -1.30 2.02
CA GLY A 217 -6.91 0.07 1.63
C GLY A 217 -7.38 0.18 0.17
N ASN A 218 -6.81 -0.65 -0.73
CA ASN A 218 -7.16 -0.65 -2.15
C ASN A 218 -8.26 -1.66 -2.53
N SER A 219 -8.71 -2.51 -1.60
CA SER A 219 -9.65 -3.58 -1.89
C SER A 219 -11.06 -3.11 -2.28
N GLY A 220 -11.45 -1.89 -1.85
CA GLY A 220 -12.84 -1.43 -1.87
C GLY A 220 -13.68 -1.92 -0.68
N ALA A 221 -13.19 -2.89 0.11
CA ALA A 221 -13.84 -3.30 1.36
C ALA A 221 -13.61 -2.29 2.50
N ALA A 222 -12.55 -1.47 2.41
CA ALA A 222 -12.22 -0.40 3.34
C ALA A 222 -13.09 0.86 3.09
N SER A 223 -14.41 0.70 3.01
CA SER A 223 -15.33 1.84 2.95
C SER A 223 -15.38 2.59 4.29
N CYS A 224 -15.79 3.87 4.27
CA CYS A 224 -15.91 4.64 5.51
C CYS A 224 -16.81 3.96 6.54
N GLU A 225 -17.93 3.39 6.11
CA GLU A 225 -18.85 2.66 6.97
C GLU A 225 -18.19 1.44 7.63
N ASN A 226 -17.50 0.62 6.84
CA ASN A 226 -16.80 -0.56 7.33
C ASN A 226 -15.65 -0.20 8.28
N LEU A 227 -14.87 0.82 7.94
CA LEU A 227 -13.77 1.31 8.79
C LEU A 227 -14.31 1.84 10.12
N GLU A 228 -15.43 2.57 10.10
CA GLU A 228 -16.06 3.08 11.30
C GLU A 228 -16.55 1.94 12.21
N ILE A 229 -17.16 0.90 11.66
CA ILE A 229 -17.57 -0.29 12.42
C ILE A 229 -16.37 -0.98 13.09
N ILE A 230 -15.28 -1.20 12.33
CA ILE A 230 -14.07 -1.85 12.86
C ILE A 230 -13.43 -1.02 13.96
N PHE A 231 -13.15 0.27 13.67
CA PHE A 231 -12.35 1.10 14.57
C PHE A 231 -13.13 1.61 15.76
N SER A 232 -14.46 1.84 15.66
CA SER A 232 -15.27 2.18 16.83
C SER A 232 -15.23 1.07 17.87
N LYS A 233 -15.33 -0.19 17.46
CA LYS A 233 -15.25 -1.34 18.36
C LYS A 233 -13.87 -1.51 19.00
N LYS A 234 -12.80 -1.38 18.20
CA LYS A 234 -11.42 -1.50 18.70
C LYS A 234 -11.05 -0.35 19.65
N LEU A 235 -11.37 0.88 19.28
CA LEU A 235 -11.07 2.08 20.08
C LEU A 235 -11.96 2.20 21.31
N ALA A 236 -13.14 1.57 21.35
CA ALA A 236 -13.90 1.44 22.59
C ALA A 236 -13.15 0.63 23.67
N ALA A 237 -12.36 -0.36 23.26
CA ALA A 237 -11.55 -1.19 24.15
C ALA A 237 -10.19 -0.53 24.51
N ALA A 238 -9.61 0.26 23.60
CA ALA A 238 -8.31 0.91 23.76
C ALA A 238 -8.33 2.36 23.18
N PRO A 239 -8.98 3.32 23.88
CA PRO A 239 -9.29 4.64 23.32
C PRO A 239 -8.09 5.57 23.13
N GLU A 240 -6.95 5.27 23.76
CA GLU A 240 -5.72 6.06 23.72
C GLU A 240 -4.55 5.29 23.08
N ASP A 241 -4.83 4.16 22.45
CA ASP A 241 -3.79 3.40 21.72
C ASP A 241 -3.32 4.19 20.49
N GLU A 242 -2.09 4.73 20.57
CA GLU A 242 -1.50 5.56 19.52
C GLU A 242 -1.41 4.81 18.18
N ALA A 243 -1.00 3.54 18.19
CA ALA A 243 -0.84 2.76 16.95
C ALA A 243 -2.20 2.51 16.30
N LEU A 244 -3.22 2.19 17.08
CA LEU A 244 -4.58 1.98 16.61
C LEU A 244 -5.22 3.27 16.09
N LEU A 245 -5.03 4.39 16.79
CA LEU A 245 -5.49 5.71 16.34
C LEU A 245 -4.83 6.12 15.02
N ASN A 246 -3.51 5.96 14.93
CA ASN A 246 -2.76 6.25 13.70
C ASN A 246 -3.32 5.45 12.51
N ARG A 247 -3.51 4.14 12.69
CA ARG A 247 -4.06 3.27 11.65
C ARG A 247 -5.47 3.71 11.24
N ALA A 248 -6.35 3.94 12.21
CA ALA A 248 -7.72 4.36 11.94
C ALA A 248 -7.74 5.66 11.13
N VAL A 249 -6.99 6.68 11.56
CA VAL A 249 -6.88 7.98 10.88
C VAL A 249 -6.34 7.80 9.46
N THR A 250 -5.26 7.03 9.29
CA THR A 250 -4.64 6.83 7.96
C THR A 250 -5.58 6.13 6.99
N LEU A 251 -6.23 5.04 7.39
CA LEU A 251 -7.13 4.29 6.51
C LEU A 251 -8.40 5.08 6.19
N MET A 252 -9.00 5.75 7.19
CA MET A 252 -10.19 6.56 6.99
C MET A 252 -9.90 7.81 6.15
N ALA A 253 -8.73 8.41 6.28
CA ALA A 253 -8.29 9.51 5.41
C ALA A 253 -8.13 9.07 3.96
N ARG A 254 -7.50 7.91 3.69
CA ARG A 254 -7.39 7.32 2.34
C ARG A 254 -8.75 7.02 1.72
N ALA A 255 -9.72 6.58 2.54
CA ALA A 255 -11.09 6.35 2.12
C ALA A 255 -11.91 7.64 1.96
N ASN A 256 -11.31 8.83 2.16
CA ASN A 256 -11.97 10.14 2.14
C ASN A 256 -13.16 10.23 3.12
N CYS A 257 -13.05 9.63 4.29
CA CYS A 257 -14.09 9.68 5.30
C CYS A 257 -14.25 11.10 5.87
N SER A 258 -15.51 11.44 6.23
CA SER A 258 -15.87 12.75 6.78
C SER A 258 -16.88 12.64 7.93
N SER A 259 -16.98 11.44 8.56
CA SER A 259 -17.91 11.22 9.69
C SER A 259 -17.42 11.91 10.97
N ASP A 260 -18.35 12.13 11.91
CA ASP A 260 -18.01 12.66 13.23
C ASP A 260 -17.01 11.77 13.96
N PHE A 261 -17.14 10.45 13.83
CA PHE A 261 -16.19 9.49 14.37
C PHE A 261 -14.76 9.71 13.85
N PHE A 262 -14.61 9.87 12.53
CA PHE A 262 -13.29 10.14 11.93
C PHE A 262 -12.67 11.42 12.50
N PHE A 263 -13.47 12.47 12.65
CA PHE A 263 -13.01 13.71 13.28
C PHE A 263 -12.56 13.53 14.71
N ASP A 264 -13.36 12.84 15.51
CA ASP A 264 -13.08 12.63 16.94
C ASP A 264 -11.79 11.85 17.15
N ILE A 265 -11.57 10.78 16.36
CA ILE A 265 -10.33 9.98 16.46
C ILE A 265 -9.11 10.75 15.92
N THR A 266 -9.29 11.56 14.88
CA THR A 266 -8.21 12.40 14.33
C THR A 266 -7.81 13.47 15.35
N ALA A 267 -8.77 14.11 16.05
CA ALA A 267 -8.49 15.07 17.10
C ALA A 267 -7.78 14.42 18.30
N LYS A 268 -8.19 13.21 18.69
CA LYS A 268 -7.50 12.43 19.73
C LYS A 268 -6.06 12.09 19.32
N TYR A 269 -5.87 11.59 18.12
CA TYR A 269 -4.55 11.26 17.62
C TYR A 269 -3.65 12.49 17.56
N TYR A 270 -4.17 13.61 17.06
CA TYR A 270 -3.45 14.89 17.03
C TYR A 270 -3.02 15.38 18.42
N ALA A 271 -3.87 15.19 19.44
CA ALA A 271 -3.53 15.56 20.81
C ALA A 271 -2.37 14.75 21.40
N ILE A 272 -2.21 13.48 20.95
CA ILE A 272 -1.10 12.60 21.37
C ILE A 272 0.16 12.91 20.54
N LYS A 273 0.00 13.02 19.22
CA LYS A 273 1.10 13.19 18.27
C LYS A 273 0.76 14.27 17.25
N PRO A 274 0.97 15.55 17.58
CA PRO A 274 0.80 16.64 16.61
C PRO A 274 1.69 16.44 15.38
N SER A 275 1.10 16.49 14.20
CA SER A 275 1.82 16.49 12.92
C SER A 275 1.11 17.36 11.89
N SER A 276 1.85 17.85 10.90
CA SER A 276 1.28 18.62 9.79
C SER A 276 0.20 17.82 9.05
N GLU A 277 0.40 16.52 8.85
CA GLU A 277 -0.55 15.64 8.17
C GLU A 277 -1.89 15.54 8.92
N THR A 278 -1.87 15.24 10.23
CA THR A 278 -3.10 15.13 11.03
C THR A 278 -3.81 16.46 11.21
N ALA A 279 -3.06 17.56 11.38
CA ALA A 279 -3.62 18.92 11.38
C ALA A 279 -4.31 19.24 10.05
N LEU A 280 -3.73 18.79 8.93
CA LEU A 280 -4.30 18.96 7.62
C LEU A 280 -5.64 18.20 7.45
N PHE A 281 -5.74 16.95 7.96
CA PHE A 281 -7.00 16.20 7.95
C PHE A 281 -8.09 16.91 8.78
N LEU A 282 -7.74 17.40 9.96
CA LEU A 282 -8.66 18.19 10.79
C LEU A 282 -9.12 19.46 10.07
N ALA A 283 -8.17 20.19 9.48
CA ALA A 283 -8.47 21.40 8.72
C ALA A 283 -9.42 21.13 7.54
N GLN A 284 -9.18 20.06 6.77
CA GLN A 284 -10.05 19.67 5.67
C GLN A 284 -11.47 19.39 6.13
N GLY A 285 -11.58 18.64 7.19
CA GLY A 285 -12.89 18.30 7.70
C GLY A 285 -13.64 19.49 8.28
N PHE A 286 -13.00 20.35 9.04
CA PHE A 286 -13.63 21.60 9.49
C PHE A 286 -14.00 22.49 8.31
N GLN A 287 -13.18 22.54 7.27
CA GLN A 287 -13.53 23.26 6.02
C GLN A 287 -14.77 22.69 5.35
N GLN A 288 -14.93 21.37 5.25
CA GLN A 288 -16.13 20.73 4.68
C GLN A 288 -17.39 21.03 5.47
N ARG A 289 -17.26 21.21 6.80
CA ARG A 289 -18.36 21.61 7.69
C ARG A 289 -18.64 23.10 7.69
N GLY A 290 -17.85 23.91 6.98
CA GLY A 290 -17.95 25.37 7.01
C GLY A 290 -17.42 26.00 8.31
N GLU A 291 -16.70 25.25 9.13
CA GLU A 291 -16.09 25.71 10.38
C GLU A 291 -14.68 26.30 10.12
N TYR A 292 -14.64 27.35 9.29
CA TYR A 292 -13.40 27.90 8.72
C TYR A 292 -12.38 28.39 9.77
N ASP A 293 -12.85 28.97 10.88
CA ASP A 293 -11.96 29.42 11.96
C ASP A 293 -11.18 28.27 12.60
N LYS A 294 -11.84 27.10 12.79
CA LYS A 294 -11.16 25.89 13.29
C LYS A 294 -10.22 25.32 12.23
N ALA A 295 -10.63 25.31 10.97
CA ALA A 295 -9.77 24.86 9.87
C ALA A 295 -8.49 25.69 9.80
N LEU A 296 -8.59 27.02 9.89
CA LEU A 296 -7.44 27.93 9.91
C LEU A 296 -6.53 27.68 11.10
N LYS A 297 -7.08 27.46 12.30
CA LYS A 297 -6.29 27.14 13.50
C LYS A 297 -5.39 25.92 13.26
N TYR A 298 -5.94 24.81 12.76
CA TYR A 298 -5.16 23.60 12.50
C TYR A 298 -4.15 23.77 11.36
N LEU A 299 -4.45 24.58 10.35
CA LEU A 299 -3.49 24.94 9.30
C LEU A 299 -2.31 25.78 9.84
N GLU A 300 -2.57 26.71 10.74
CA GLU A 300 -1.54 27.52 11.41
C GLU A 300 -0.67 26.64 12.33
N GLU A 301 -1.27 25.73 13.08
CA GLU A 301 -0.53 24.75 13.90
C GLU A 301 0.34 23.85 13.01
N SER A 302 -0.19 23.36 11.87
CA SER A 302 0.58 22.59 10.89
C SER A 302 1.77 23.39 10.34
N LEU A 303 1.55 24.63 9.93
CA LEU A 303 2.61 25.54 9.46
C LEU A 303 3.71 25.76 10.49
N SER A 304 3.37 25.76 11.79
CA SER A 304 4.34 26.00 12.86
C SER A 304 5.34 24.86 13.04
N VAL A 305 4.99 23.63 12.68
CA VAL A 305 5.81 22.43 12.84
C VAL A 305 6.37 21.89 11.52
N GLU A 306 5.80 22.31 10.38
CA GLU A 306 6.27 21.90 9.06
C GLU A 306 7.66 22.49 8.76
N ALA A 307 8.57 21.67 8.25
CA ALA A 307 9.92 22.07 7.90
C ALA A 307 10.13 22.16 6.38
N ASP A 308 9.38 21.36 5.62
CA ASP A 308 9.53 21.30 4.16
C ASP A 308 8.90 22.55 3.49
N PRO A 309 9.68 23.35 2.74
CA PRO A 309 9.17 24.51 2.02
C PRO A 309 8.05 24.18 1.02
N ALA A 310 8.09 23.01 0.37
CA ALA A 310 7.07 22.60 -0.60
C ALA A 310 5.75 22.27 0.10
N GLU A 311 5.80 21.62 1.27
CA GLU A 311 4.60 21.37 2.08
C GLU A 311 4.07 22.68 2.69
N LYS A 312 4.92 23.58 3.17
CA LYS A 312 4.51 24.93 3.62
C LYS A 312 3.76 25.69 2.53
N GLU A 313 4.27 25.65 1.30
CA GLU A 313 3.62 26.27 0.15
C GLU A 313 2.18 25.80 -0.01
N LYS A 314 1.95 24.47 0.04
CA LYS A 314 0.61 23.87 -0.06
C LYS A 314 -0.32 24.30 1.09
N LEU A 315 0.22 24.36 2.31
CA LEU A 315 -0.53 24.83 3.48
C LEU A 315 -0.93 26.30 3.34
N TYR A 316 -0.02 27.19 2.90
CA TYR A 316 -0.34 28.60 2.66
C TYR A 316 -1.37 28.78 1.54
N VAL A 317 -1.35 27.94 0.49
CA VAL A 317 -2.41 27.95 -0.54
C VAL A 317 -3.77 27.70 0.10
N ARG A 318 -3.90 26.70 1.00
CA ARG A 318 -5.15 26.41 1.70
C ARG A 318 -5.58 27.56 2.62
N VAL A 319 -4.65 28.11 3.41
CA VAL A 319 -4.91 29.27 4.27
C VAL A 319 -5.41 30.47 3.44
N GLY A 320 -4.74 30.74 2.32
CA GLY A 320 -5.12 31.82 1.42
C GLY A 320 -6.52 31.64 0.80
N MET A 321 -6.84 30.41 0.36
CA MET A 321 -8.12 30.08 -0.25
C MET A 321 -9.28 30.14 0.78
N ILE A 322 -9.08 29.67 2.01
CA ILE A 322 -10.08 29.76 3.07
C ILE A 322 -10.33 31.24 3.44
N ASN A 323 -9.27 32.01 3.68
CA ASN A 323 -9.39 33.42 3.99
C ASN A 323 -10.06 34.23 2.86
N LEU A 324 -9.81 33.84 1.61
CA LEU A 324 -10.48 34.43 0.44
C LEU A 324 -11.98 34.14 0.45
N THR A 325 -12.38 32.89 0.75
CA THR A 325 -13.79 32.46 0.89
C THR A 325 -14.49 33.22 1.99
N GLU A 326 -13.82 33.40 3.13
CA GLU A 326 -14.29 34.16 4.28
C GLU A 326 -14.23 35.69 4.09
N LYS A 327 -13.75 36.16 2.93
CA LYS A 327 -13.53 37.58 2.61
C LYS A 327 -12.58 38.28 3.60
N LYS A 328 -11.71 37.54 4.25
CA LYS A 328 -10.60 38.03 5.08
C LYS A 328 -9.41 38.39 4.18
N TYR A 329 -9.64 39.37 3.28
CA TYR A 329 -8.74 39.67 2.17
C TYR A 329 -7.30 40.01 2.59
N GLN A 330 -7.10 40.67 3.74
CA GLN A 330 -5.75 40.97 4.22
C GLN A 330 -4.99 39.69 4.58
N ALA A 331 -5.62 38.80 5.33
CA ALA A 331 -5.02 37.50 5.69
C ALA A 331 -4.78 36.63 4.44
N ALA A 332 -5.69 36.66 3.46
CA ALA A 332 -5.49 35.98 2.18
C ALA A 332 -4.27 36.51 1.42
N MET A 333 -4.08 37.85 1.39
CA MET A 333 -2.91 38.47 0.77
C MET A 333 -1.59 38.13 1.51
N ASP A 334 -1.62 38.06 2.83
CA ASP A 334 -0.44 37.70 3.61
C ASP A 334 -0.03 36.24 3.31
N ALA A 335 -1.00 35.31 3.26
CA ALA A 335 -0.74 33.94 2.82
C ALA A 335 -0.21 33.89 1.37
N ALA A 336 -0.77 34.68 0.45
CA ALA A 336 -0.31 34.73 -0.94
C ALA A 336 1.13 35.29 -1.06
N ARG A 337 1.55 36.20 -0.18
CA ARG A 337 2.93 36.68 -0.13
C ARG A 337 3.88 35.59 0.34
N GLU A 338 3.49 34.81 1.34
CA GLU A 338 4.31 33.67 1.81
C GLU A 338 4.43 32.59 0.71
N ILE A 339 3.37 32.29 -0.05
CA ILE A 339 3.46 31.42 -1.22
C ILE A 339 4.50 31.96 -2.21
N LYS A 340 4.46 33.25 -2.54
CA LYS A 340 5.42 33.86 -3.47
C LYS A 340 6.86 33.89 -2.94
N ASN A 341 7.03 34.00 -1.63
CA ASN A 341 8.35 33.93 -1.00
C ASN A 341 8.96 32.53 -1.13
N LEU A 342 8.12 31.48 -0.99
CA LEU A 342 8.53 30.08 -1.13
C LEU A 342 8.69 29.68 -2.59
N ASN A 343 7.73 30.05 -3.43
CA ASN A 343 7.70 29.73 -4.86
C ASN A 343 7.08 30.89 -5.68
N PRO A 344 7.88 31.74 -6.30
CA PRO A 344 7.40 32.87 -7.13
C PRO A 344 6.58 32.43 -8.36
N GLU A 345 6.71 31.15 -8.78
CA GLU A 345 6.00 30.61 -9.95
C GLU A 345 4.68 29.89 -9.55
N ASN A 346 4.30 29.91 -8.29
CA ASN A 346 3.02 29.36 -7.88
C ASN A 346 1.84 30.24 -8.32
N GLY A 347 1.04 29.74 -9.25
CA GLY A 347 -0.12 30.46 -9.83
C GLY A 347 -1.22 30.79 -8.84
N TYR A 348 -1.39 29.99 -7.75
CA TYR A 348 -2.37 30.27 -6.71
C TYR A 348 -2.10 31.58 -5.96
N ALA A 349 -0.85 31.94 -5.76
CA ALA A 349 -0.52 33.23 -5.14
C ALA A 349 -1.10 34.41 -5.92
N TYR A 350 -0.94 34.39 -7.22
CA TYR A 350 -1.48 35.44 -8.12
C TYR A 350 -3.00 35.36 -8.24
N PHE A 351 -3.57 34.16 -8.23
CA PHE A 351 -5.00 33.97 -8.21
C PHE A 351 -5.66 34.58 -6.96
N ILE A 352 -5.07 34.36 -5.78
CA ILE A 352 -5.53 34.94 -4.51
C ILE A 352 -5.37 36.48 -4.54
N LEU A 353 -4.18 36.98 -4.89
CA LEU A 353 -3.90 38.41 -4.91
C LEU A 353 -4.83 39.15 -5.88
N GLY A 354 -5.04 38.60 -7.08
CA GLY A 354 -5.94 39.23 -8.08
C GLY A 354 -7.37 39.41 -7.59
N GLN A 355 -7.89 38.42 -6.87
CA GLN A 355 -9.22 38.49 -6.26
C GLN A 355 -9.26 39.48 -5.09
N CYS A 356 -8.24 39.48 -4.23
CA CYS A 356 -8.14 40.43 -3.12
C CYS A 356 -8.09 41.88 -3.63
N TYR A 357 -7.33 42.15 -4.68
CA TYR A 357 -7.31 43.48 -5.31
C TYR A 357 -8.68 43.89 -5.82
N ALA A 358 -9.30 43.05 -6.65
CA ALA A 358 -10.62 43.31 -7.21
C ALA A 358 -11.70 43.57 -6.17
N ALA A 359 -11.62 42.92 -4.99
CA ALA A 359 -12.57 43.12 -3.90
C ALA A 359 -12.60 44.55 -3.36
N SER A 360 -11.54 45.33 -3.58
CA SER A 360 -11.46 46.73 -3.18
C SER A 360 -11.88 47.75 -4.28
N ALA A 361 -12.25 47.28 -5.45
CA ALA A 361 -12.80 48.10 -6.55
C ALA A 361 -14.29 48.43 -6.35
N ASN A 362 -14.63 49.06 -5.25
CA ASN A 362 -16.03 49.20 -4.74
C ASN A 362 -16.66 50.58 -4.86
N CYS A 363 -16.11 51.48 -5.64
CA CYS A 363 -16.70 52.79 -5.93
C CYS A 363 -16.66 53.14 -7.43
N GLY A 364 -17.45 54.11 -7.85
CA GLY A 364 -17.53 54.55 -9.23
C GLY A 364 -16.45 55.55 -9.69
N GLU A 365 -15.51 55.93 -8.80
CA GLU A 365 -14.42 56.81 -9.13
C GLU A 365 -13.32 56.07 -9.89
N LEU A 366 -12.58 56.80 -10.78
CA LEU A 366 -11.48 56.24 -11.57
C LEU A 366 -10.46 55.52 -10.71
N LYS A 367 -10.07 56.02 -9.53
CA LYS A 367 -9.12 55.41 -8.64
C LYS A 367 -9.55 53.99 -8.16
N CYS A 368 -10.88 53.78 -8.01
CA CYS A 368 -11.43 52.47 -7.65
C CYS A 368 -11.51 51.55 -8.88
N GLN A 369 -11.92 52.06 -10.02
CA GLN A 369 -11.97 51.32 -11.28
C GLN A 369 -10.55 50.92 -11.72
N ALA A 370 -9.51 51.75 -11.48
CA ALA A 370 -8.13 51.48 -11.79
C ALA A 370 -7.54 50.27 -11.00
N VAL A 371 -8.14 49.89 -9.89
CA VAL A 371 -7.83 48.64 -9.16
C VAL A 371 -8.01 47.41 -10.06
N ASN A 372 -9.01 47.45 -10.99
CA ASN A 372 -9.24 46.33 -11.90
C ASN A 372 -8.09 46.12 -12.89
N TRP A 373 -7.27 47.15 -13.22
CA TRP A 373 -6.06 46.98 -14.03
C TRP A 373 -5.04 46.09 -13.30
N ALA A 374 -4.77 46.36 -12.00
CA ALA A 374 -3.85 45.57 -11.20
C ALA A 374 -4.38 44.15 -10.99
N ALA A 375 -5.69 44.02 -10.72
CA ALA A 375 -6.33 42.72 -10.58
C ALA A 375 -6.25 41.89 -11.88
N TYR A 376 -6.44 42.55 -13.04
CA TYR A 376 -6.31 41.93 -14.36
C TYR A 376 -4.88 41.43 -14.62
N ASP A 377 -3.88 42.29 -14.40
CA ASP A 377 -2.47 41.94 -14.65
C ASP A 377 -2.03 40.79 -13.76
N THR A 378 -2.43 40.83 -12.49
CA THR A 378 -2.14 39.76 -11.52
C THR A 378 -2.84 38.45 -11.89
N MET A 379 -4.10 38.52 -12.31
CA MET A 379 -4.85 37.35 -12.75
C MET A 379 -4.32 36.77 -14.06
N SER A 380 -3.78 37.63 -14.97
CA SER A 380 -3.12 37.17 -16.19
C SER A 380 -1.87 36.33 -15.88
N GLN A 381 -1.11 36.69 -14.82
CA GLN A 381 0.01 35.87 -14.35
C GLN A 381 -0.50 34.53 -13.80
N ALA A 382 -1.60 34.55 -13.02
CA ALA A 382 -2.22 33.32 -12.54
C ALA A 382 -2.59 32.38 -13.70
N VAL A 383 -3.24 32.89 -14.74
CA VAL A 383 -3.63 32.11 -15.93
C VAL A 383 -2.41 31.45 -16.59
N SER A 384 -1.29 32.16 -16.70
CA SER A 384 -0.07 31.62 -17.32
C SER A 384 0.61 30.55 -16.48
N LEU A 385 0.53 30.64 -15.15
CA LEU A 385 1.21 29.73 -14.20
C LEU A 385 0.36 28.53 -13.78
N LEU A 386 -0.96 28.55 -14.06
CA LEU A 386 -1.89 27.46 -13.71
C LEU A 386 -2.20 26.55 -14.91
N ALA A 387 -1.26 26.39 -15.84
CA ALA A 387 -1.48 25.56 -17.03
C ALA A 387 -1.80 24.09 -16.70
N ASP A 388 -1.21 23.57 -15.62
CA ASP A 388 -1.40 22.20 -15.15
C ASP A 388 -2.67 22.03 -14.27
N GLU A 389 -3.39 23.13 -13.98
CA GLU A 389 -4.59 23.17 -13.13
C GLU A 389 -5.80 23.74 -13.95
N PRO A 390 -6.34 22.98 -14.89
CA PRO A 390 -7.26 23.50 -15.91
C PRO A 390 -8.55 24.13 -15.36
N GLU A 391 -9.07 23.62 -14.26
CA GLU A 391 -10.30 24.17 -13.65
C GLU A 391 -10.04 25.55 -13.00
N ILE A 392 -8.95 25.68 -12.26
CA ILE A 392 -8.58 26.95 -11.64
C ILE A 392 -8.11 27.96 -12.69
N GLN A 393 -7.35 27.51 -13.69
CA GLN A 393 -6.97 28.35 -14.83
C GLN A 393 -8.20 28.94 -15.54
N LYS A 394 -9.22 28.13 -15.81
CA LYS A 394 -10.48 28.56 -16.41
C LYS A 394 -11.22 29.57 -15.53
N ALA A 395 -11.25 29.33 -14.22
CA ALA A 395 -11.83 30.30 -13.27
C ALA A 395 -11.07 31.64 -13.30
N ALA A 396 -9.73 31.58 -13.29
CA ALA A 396 -8.87 32.76 -13.41
C ALA A 396 -9.13 33.55 -14.70
N GLN A 397 -9.27 32.84 -15.83
CA GLN A 397 -9.59 33.45 -17.13
C GLN A 397 -10.97 34.14 -17.11
N GLN A 398 -11.98 33.55 -16.48
CA GLN A 398 -13.29 34.15 -16.34
C GLN A 398 -13.26 35.43 -15.48
N MET A 399 -12.50 35.40 -14.38
CA MET A 399 -12.31 36.55 -13.50
C MET A 399 -11.55 37.66 -14.21
N MET A 400 -10.50 37.36 -14.94
CA MET A 400 -9.76 38.31 -15.76
C MET A 400 -10.66 39.03 -16.75
N ASN A 401 -11.59 38.32 -17.45
CA ASN A 401 -12.54 38.90 -18.35
C ASN A 401 -13.55 39.82 -17.62
N ARG A 402 -13.97 39.46 -16.39
CA ARG A 402 -14.81 40.30 -15.54
C ARG A 402 -14.12 41.58 -15.12
N TYR A 403 -12.83 41.52 -14.74
CA TYR A 403 -12.06 42.72 -14.37
C TYR A 403 -11.92 43.65 -15.55
N ARG A 404 -11.65 43.10 -16.75
CA ARG A 404 -11.57 43.90 -17.99
C ARG A 404 -12.87 44.66 -18.29
N ALA A 405 -14.04 44.06 -18.05
CA ALA A 405 -15.32 44.71 -18.24
C ALA A 405 -15.56 45.88 -17.28
N ASN A 406 -14.83 45.96 -16.18
CA ASN A 406 -14.89 47.01 -15.16
C ASN A 406 -13.74 48.07 -15.27
N PHE A 407 -12.99 48.08 -16.36
CA PHE A 407 -11.97 49.09 -16.59
C PHE A 407 -12.62 50.48 -16.75
N PRO A 408 -11.91 51.56 -16.43
CA PRO A 408 -12.34 52.90 -16.83
C PRO A 408 -12.56 52.99 -18.32
N THR A 409 -13.51 53.85 -18.71
CA THR A 409 -13.74 54.18 -20.11
C THR A 409 -12.61 55.03 -20.65
N GLN A 410 -12.49 55.12 -21.99
CA GLN A 410 -11.55 56.03 -22.64
C GLN A 410 -11.78 57.48 -22.24
N GLU A 411 -13.06 57.90 -22.11
CA GLU A 411 -13.47 59.24 -21.69
C GLU A 411 -13.02 59.56 -20.26
N GLU A 412 -13.25 58.63 -19.30
CA GLU A 412 -12.84 58.78 -17.89
C GLU A 412 -11.29 58.92 -17.79
N CYS A 413 -10.55 58.13 -18.56
CA CYS A 413 -9.12 58.21 -18.58
C CYS A 413 -8.62 59.50 -19.25
N PHE A 414 -9.30 59.98 -20.32
CA PHE A 414 -8.97 61.23 -20.99
C PHE A 414 -9.06 62.42 -20.03
N PHE A 415 -10.14 62.50 -19.24
CA PHE A 415 -10.31 63.56 -18.25
C PHE A 415 -9.29 63.49 -17.10
N ALA A 416 -8.71 62.33 -16.88
CA ALA A 416 -7.67 62.13 -15.88
C ALA A 416 -6.23 62.25 -16.47
N GLU A 417 -6.12 62.66 -17.73
CA GLU A 417 -4.83 62.81 -18.47
C GLU A 417 -4.04 61.48 -18.56
N LEU A 418 -4.74 60.33 -18.64
CA LEU A 418 -4.16 59.01 -18.74
C LEU A 418 -4.22 58.44 -20.14
N ALA A 419 -3.07 58.06 -20.70
CA ALA A 419 -2.98 57.46 -22.04
C ALA A 419 -2.92 55.94 -21.97
N ALA A 420 -3.48 55.24 -22.96
CA ALA A 420 -3.37 53.78 -23.07
C ALA A 420 -1.91 53.36 -23.12
N GLY A 421 -1.56 52.29 -22.37
CA GLY A 421 -0.20 51.78 -22.25
C GLY A 421 0.67 52.54 -21.24
N GLN A 422 0.21 53.66 -20.70
CA GLN A 422 0.92 54.40 -19.67
C GLN A 422 1.05 53.58 -18.38
N ARG A 423 2.21 53.64 -17.72
CA ARG A 423 2.36 53.05 -16.38
C ARG A 423 1.53 53.82 -15.35
N TYR A 424 0.81 53.12 -14.53
CA TYR A 424 -0.02 53.67 -13.47
C TYR A 424 0.27 52.94 -12.14
N VAL A 425 0.35 53.69 -11.04
CA VAL A 425 0.44 53.15 -9.69
C VAL A 425 -0.89 53.31 -9.02
N VAL A 426 -1.50 52.19 -8.68
CA VAL A 426 -2.83 52.18 -8.01
C VAL A 426 -2.70 52.85 -6.65
N SER A 427 -3.62 53.79 -6.37
CA SER A 427 -3.65 54.56 -5.12
C SER A 427 -4.83 54.24 -4.23
N HIS A 428 -5.51 53.11 -4.49
CA HIS A 428 -6.75 52.74 -3.79
C HIS A 428 -6.78 51.27 -3.38
N GLY A 429 -7.42 51.01 -2.21
CA GLY A 429 -7.78 49.68 -1.74
C GLY A 429 -6.59 48.78 -1.45
N LEU A 430 -6.79 47.50 -1.63
CA LEU A 430 -5.81 46.45 -1.36
C LEU A 430 -4.70 46.40 -2.44
N ALA A 431 -4.91 47.02 -3.60
CA ALA A 431 -3.93 47.17 -4.67
C ALA A 431 -3.09 48.44 -4.55
N ASN A 432 -3.22 49.20 -3.45
CA ASN A 432 -2.44 50.45 -3.26
C ASN A 432 -0.94 50.18 -3.39
N GLY A 433 -0.27 50.98 -4.23
CA GLY A 433 1.17 50.83 -4.51
C GLY A 433 1.50 49.84 -5.64
N VAL A 434 0.53 49.09 -6.15
CA VAL A 434 0.75 48.15 -7.26
C VAL A 434 0.88 48.90 -8.57
N SER A 435 1.95 48.58 -9.31
CA SER A 435 2.20 49.14 -10.65
C SER A 435 1.45 48.29 -11.70
N THR A 436 0.72 48.97 -12.57
CA THR A 436 -0.05 48.40 -13.67
C THR A 436 0.02 49.27 -14.92
N THR A 437 -0.75 48.93 -15.93
CA THR A 437 -0.82 49.64 -17.19
C THR A 437 -2.22 50.14 -17.46
N VAL A 438 -2.38 51.37 -17.88
CA VAL A 438 -3.67 51.97 -18.28
C VAL A 438 -4.26 51.25 -19.48
N ARG A 439 -5.51 50.78 -19.34
CA ARG A 439 -6.36 50.16 -20.38
C ARG A 439 -7.76 50.70 -20.32
N PHE A 440 -8.43 50.70 -21.43
CA PHE A 440 -9.81 51.13 -21.53
C PHE A 440 -10.75 49.92 -21.73
N ARG A 441 -12.00 50.02 -21.26
CA ARG A 441 -13.06 49.10 -21.65
C ARG A 441 -13.69 49.49 -22.96
#